data_c9f62d18cf16eded0fc7e0d123a0f61f
#
_entry.id   c9f62d18cf16eded0fc7e0d123a0f61f
#
_cell.length_a   1.000
_cell.length_b   1.000
_cell.length_c   1.000
_cell.angle_alpha   90.00
_cell.angle_beta   90.00
_cell.angle_gamma   90.00
#
_symmetry.space_group_name_H-M   'P 1'
#
loop_
_entity.id
_entity.type
_entity.pdbx_description
1 polymer ?
#
loop_
_entity_poly.entity_id
_entity_poly.type
_entity_poly.pdbx_seq_one_letter_code
_entity_poly.pdbx_strand_id
1 'polypeptide(L)'
;MSSSEVQPRAPAVRPEIWVVLASVGGSFLVYLPFLGRMETVYRFWDGPNYLTVARTLYAVRPDNPLLRYVRTPTYFLTHLPLYPLLVRAFSFLGYQPALLVVSVAATAAGACLFFRLARDVWQVPSPLFLTIVILFLPPRWLLYRSTGATEGLYLVLALASLFFFERERYGRASLLAALAAVTRITGLVFLPAYAVVLIRRKQWHSLAWLAVIPTGLLAYFVFCAVRFGNFFAYFAPHGEKLAMFRPFGFLPVLFQKGDYHQAEFHILLALVYAVGISRLKKYPALFWYCVFAFLLLICISTEDWSRYFLAMAPLAIVIGYREVLGARPMVWILLLYVPLALYYSWNVIPLNGCRPDIYQALLEHLGLVPR
;
A
#
# COMPACT_ATOMS: atom_id res chain seq x y z
N MET A 1 16.18 4.58 -59.97
CA MET A 1 15.76 3.69 -58.90
C MET A 1 16.67 4.00 -57.70
N SER A 2 16.20 4.83 -56.80
CA SER A 2 16.96 5.23 -55.62
C SER A 2 16.54 4.29 -54.48
N SER A 3 17.44 3.42 -54.04
CA SER A 3 17.26 2.59 -52.86
C SER A 3 17.39 3.46 -51.62
N SER A 4 16.25 3.81 -51.01
CA SER A 4 16.22 4.44 -49.69
C SER A 4 16.69 3.41 -48.65
N GLU A 5 17.94 3.52 -48.21
CA GLU A 5 18.45 2.84 -47.02
C GLU A 5 17.58 3.19 -45.82
N VAL A 6 16.84 2.21 -45.34
CA VAL A 6 16.13 2.31 -44.04
C VAL A 6 17.20 2.28 -42.96
N GLN A 7 17.56 3.46 -42.44
CA GLN A 7 18.40 3.52 -41.24
C GLN A 7 17.75 2.75 -40.10
N PRO A 8 18.50 1.85 -39.42
CA PRO A 8 17.99 1.14 -38.26
C PRO A 8 17.65 2.15 -37.18
N ARG A 9 16.37 2.30 -36.85
CA ARG A 9 15.94 3.10 -35.70
C ARG A 9 16.60 2.51 -34.45
N ALA A 10 17.32 3.35 -33.70
CA ALA A 10 17.87 2.99 -32.39
C ALA A 10 16.76 2.30 -31.55
N PRO A 11 17.09 1.23 -30.81
CA PRO A 11 16.09 0.52 -30.01
C PRO A 11 15.44 1.49 -29.03
N ALA A 12 14.15 1.72 -29.21
CA ALA A 12 13.39 2.61 -28.32
C ALA A 12 13.50 2.06 -26.88
N VAL A 13 13.90 2.92 -25.95
CA VAL A 13 14.01 2.56 -24.52
C VAL A 13 12.69 1.95 -24.05
N ARG A 14 12.77 0.78 -23.40
CA ARG A 14 11.57 0.09 -22.91
C ARG A 14 10.80 1.00 -21.94
N PRO A 15 9.47 1.16 -22.10
CA PRO A 15 8.68 2.05 -21.26
C PRO A 15 8.79 1.77 -19.75
N GLU A 16 9.02 0.49 -19.38
CA GLU A 16 9.22 0.08 -18.00
C GLU A 16 10.43 0.75 -17.34
N ILE A 17 11.48 1.10 -18.11
CA ILE A 17 12.64 1.83 -17.57
C ILE A 17 12.21 3.21 -17.10
N TRP A 18 11.40 3.92 -17.86
CA TRP A 18 10.87 5.23 -17.46
C TRP A 18 9.98 5.13 -16.23
N VAL A 19 9.20 4.06 -16.10
CA VAL A 19 8.37 3.79 -14.92
C VAL A 19 9.24 3.59 -13.68
N VAL A 20 10.31 2.80 -13.78
CA VAL A 20 11.26 2.57 -12.67
C VAL A 20 11.96 3.87 -12.29
N LEU A 21 12.47 4.62 -13.29
CA LEU A 21 13.15 5.91 -13.05
C LEU A 21 12.21 6.91 -12.38
N ALA A 22 10.95 7.01 -12.82
CA ALA A 22 9.95 7.89 -12.21
C ALA A 22 9.60 7.45 -10.77
N SER A 23 9.51 6.13 -10.52
CA SER A 23 9.24 5.60 -9.19
C SER A 23 10.37 5.89 -8.22
N VAL A 24 11.61 5.51 -8.57
CA VAL A 24 12.80 5.71 -7.73
C VAL A 24 13.12 7.20 -7.61
N GLY A 25 13.10 7.94 -8.73
CA GLY A 25 13.32 9.37 -8.75
C GLY A 25 12.32 10.15 -7.90
N GLY A 26 11.03 9.79 -7.97
CA GLY A 26 10.00 10.40 -7.12
C GLY A 26 10.25 10.17 -5.62
N SER A 27 10.69 8.97 -5.22
CA SER A 27 11.08 8.71 -3.82
C SER A 27 12.37 9.45 -3.45
N PHE A 28 13.33 9.53 -4.35
CA PHE A 28 14.56 10.31 -4.13
C PHE A 28 14.25 11.80 -3.91
N LEU A 29 13.33 12.37 -4.70
CA LEU A 29 12.86 13.75 -4.48
C LEU A 29 12.26 13.95 -3.09
N VAL A 30 11.51 12.96 -2.57
CA VAL A 30 11.01 13.00 -1.18
C VAL A 30 12.15 13.04 -0.18
N TYR A 31 13.29 12.37 -0.44
CA TYR A 31 14.43 12.31 0.48
C TYR A 31 15.34 13.54 0.43
N LEU A 32 15.29 14.35 -0.63
CA LEU A 32 16.24 15.47 -0.84
C LEU A 32 16.46 16.36 0.40
N PRO A 33 15.41 16.83 1.12
CA PRO A 33 15.61 17.66 2.31
C PRO A 33 16.21 16.92 3.51
N PHE A 34 16.25 15.57 3.43
CA PHE A 34 16.64 14.69 4.53
C PHE A 34 17.96 13.95 4.31
N LEU A 35 18.68 14.17 3.20
CA LEU A 35 19.91 13.42 2.85
C LEU A 35 20.96 13.46 3.96
N GLY A 36 21.11 14.57 4.68
CA GLY A 36 22.00 14.68 5.85
C GLY A 36 21.39 14.17 7.18
N ARG A 37 20.12 13.74 7.18
CA ARG A 37 19.37 13.34 8.38
C ARG A 37 18.28 12.30 8.05
N MET A 38 18.66 11.25 7.35
CA MET A 38 17.75 10.19 6.90
C MET A 38 16.98 9.51 8.04
N GLU A 39 17.45 9.62 9.27
CA GLU A 39 16.74 9.18 10.46
C GLU A 39 15.32 9.77 10.54
N THR A 40 15.13 11.02 10.08
CA THR A 40 13.80 11.66 10.02
C THR A 40 12.82 10.85 9.16
N VAL A 41 13.31 10.22 8.08
CA VAL A 41 12.49 9.37 7.20
C VAL A 41 12.28 7.99 7.82
N TYR A 42 13.32 7.40 8.43
CA TYR A 42 13.22 6.07 9.06
C TYR A 42 12.27 6.02 10.25
N ARG A 43 12.20 7.11 11.04
CA ARG A 43 11.34 7.21 12.23
C ARG A 43 9.89 7.63 11.91
N PHE A 44 9.56 7.81 10.62
CA PHE A 44 8.22 8.23 10.22
C PHE A 44 7.20 7.14 10.50
N TRP A 45 6.10 7.51 11.14
CA TRP A 45 4.88 6.75 11.41
C TRP A 45 5.16 5.33 11.96
N ASP A 46 4.77 4.27 11.21
CA ASP A 46 4.93 2.87 11.60
C ASP A 46 6.34 2.30 11.32
N GLY A 47 7.24 3.06 10.70
CA GLY A 47 8.61 2.63 10.41
C GLY A 47 9.32 2.00 11.61
N PRO A 48 9.33 2.65 12.80
CA PRO A 48 9.91 2.09 14.02
C PRO A 48 9.23 0.79 14.49
N ASN A 49 7.91 0.63 14.27
CA ASN A 49 7.19 -0.58 14.62
C ASN A 49 7.61 -1.74 13.72
N TYR A 50 7.67 -1.53 12.39
CA TYR A 50 8.15 -2.54 11.45
C TYR A 50 9.62 -2.89 11.67
N LEU A 51 10.46 -1.91 12.02
CA LEU A 51 11.85 -2.11 12.40
C LEU A 51 11.96 -3.05 13.61
N THR A 52 11.17 -2.78 14.65
CA THR A 52 11.10 -3.60 15.86
C THR A 52 10.68 -5.03 15.53
N VAL A 53 9.60 -5.23 14.76
CA VAL A 53 9.13 -6.56 14.37
C VAL A 53 10.18 -7.28 13.51
N ALA A 54 10.79 -6.60 12.53
CA ALA A 54 11.82 -7.18 11.68
C ALA A 54 13.03 -7.68 12.49
N ARG A 55 13.43 -6.94 13.53
CA ARG A 55 14.56 -7.29 14.38
C ARG A 55 14.25 -8.38 15.39
N THR A 56 13.06 -8.32 16.02
CA THR A 56 12.71 -9.17 17.17
C THR A 56 11.84 -10.37 16.83
N LEU A 57 11.24 -10.44 15.62
CA LEU A 57 10.24 -11.43 15.22
C LEU A 57 9.12 -11.55 16.27
N TYR A 58 8.58 -10.40 16.69
CA TYR A 58 7.54 -10.22 17.70
C TYR A 58 7.96 -10.52 19.16
N ALA A 59 9.21 -10.92 19.41
CA ALA A 59 9.71 -11.08 20.79
C ALA A 59 10.06 -9.70 21.38
N VAL A 60 9.04 -8.85 21.53
CA VAL A 60 9.20 -7.48 22.04
C VAL A 60 9.26 -7.49 23.55
N ARG A 61 10.33 -6.93 24.12
CA ARG A 61 10.57 -6.87 25.56
C ARG A 61 9.72 -5.75 26.21
N PRO A 62 9.37 -5.91 27.50
CA PRO A 62 8.57 -4.90 28.24
C PRO A 62 9.26 -3.53 28.40
N ASP A 63 10.59 -3.48 28.24
CA ASP A 63 11.40 -2.25 28.33
C ASP A 63 11.58 -1.57 26.95
N ASN A 64 10.88 -2.00 25.91
CA ASN A 64 10.96 -1.38 24.58
C ASN A 64 10.50 0.08 24.61
N PRO A 65 11.33 1.05 24.12
CA PRO A 65 11.01 2.47 24.18
C PRO A 65 9.70 2.87 23.49
N LEU A 66 9.25 2.15 22.46
CA LEU A 66 7.99 2.42 21.75
C LEU A 66 6.75 2.16 22.60
N LEU A 67 6.86 1.43 23.72
CA LEU A 67 5.72 1.20 24.61
C LEU A 67 5.20 2.48 25.26
N ARG A 68 5.95 3.58 25.20
CA ARG A 68 5.46 4.93 25.56
C ARG A 68 4.30 5.40 24.64
N TYR A 69 4.23 4.89 23.40
CA TYR A 69 3.16 5.23 22.45
C TYR A 69 2.07 4.17 22.39
N VAL A 70 2.46 2.88 22.43
CA VAL A 70 1.55 1.78 22.08
C VAL A 70 1.11 0.93 23.27
N ARG A 71 1.55 1.27 24.47
CA ARG A 71 1.18 0.75 25.79
C ARG A 71 1.49 -0.74 26.05
N THR A 72 1.35 -1.63 25.06
CA THR A 72 1.51 -3.08 25.24
C THR A 72 2.37 -3.71 24.13
N PRO A 73 3.21 -4.73 24.46
CA PRO A 73 3.96 -5.50 23.47
C PRO A 73 3.05 -6.18 22.43
N THR A 74 1.82 -6.53 22.80
CA THR A 74 0.84 -7.16 21.89
C THR A 74 0.42 -6.26 20.74
N TYR A 75 0.62 -4.93 20.85
CA TYR A 75 0.37 -3.99 19.75
C TYR A 75 1.18 -4.36 18.49
N PHE A 76 2.39 -4.84 18.65
CA PHE A 76 3.23 -5.20 17.50
C PHE A 76 2.67 -6.36 16.67
N LEU A 77 1.76 -7.17 17.25
CA LEU A 77 1.04 -8.22 16.52
C LEU A 77 0.04 -7.69 15.49
N THR A 78 -0.28 -6.39 15.52
CA THR A 78 -1.09 -5.74 14.47
C THR A 78 -0.30 -5.47 13.19
N HIS A 79 1.03 -5.61 13.22
CA HIS A 79 1.92 -5.44 12.08
C HIS A 79 2.16 -6.81 11.42
N LEU A 80 1.39 -7.09 10.36
CA LEU A 80 1.42 -8.39 9.68
C LEU A 80 2.80 -8.75 9.11
N PRO A 81 3.14 -10.05 9.01
CA PRO A 81 4.53 -10.51 8.96
C PRO A 81 5.27 -10.26 7.65
N LEU A 82 4.61 -10.16 6.49
CA LEU A 82 5.34 -10.21 5.22
C LEU A 82 6.30 -9.04 5.03
N TYR A 83 5.86 -7.81 5.34
CA TYR A 83 6.72 -6.63 5.20
C TYR A 83 7.93 -6.67 6.14
N PRO A 84 7.78 -6.86 7.47
CA PRO A 84 8.94 -6.95 8.36
C PRO A 84 9.85 -8.15 8.07
N LEU A 85 9.34 -9.28 7.57
CA LEU A 85 10.17 -10.41 7.14
C LEU A 85 11.03 -10.03 5.92
N LEU A 86 10.49 -9.29 4.95
CA LEU A 86 11.28 -8.77 3.83
C LEU A 86 12.33 -7.76 4.32
N VAL A 87 11.96 -6.83 5.21
CA VAL A 87 12.94 -5.89 5.81
C VAL A 87 14.07 -6.68 6.50
N ARG A 88 13.75 -7.75 7.23
CA ARG A 88 14.77 -8.63 7.83
C ARG A 88 15.62 -9.34 6.77
N ALA A 89 15.03 -9.84 5.69
CA ALA A 89 15.77 -10.49 4.60
C ALA A 89 16.78 -9.55 3.92
N PHE A 90 16.42 -8.27 3.81
CA PHE A 90 17.30 -7.23 3.25
C PHE A 90 18.14 -6.48 4.30
N SER A 91 18.17 -6.96 5.54
CA SER A 91 18.91 -6.31 6.65
C SER A 91 20.42 -6.26 6.48
N PHE A 92 20.98 -7.01 5.54
CA PHE A 92 22.40 -6.90 5.14
C PHE A 92 22.76 -5.50 4.58
N LEU A 93 21.76 -4.71 4.13
CA LEU A 93 21.89 -3.29 3.77
C LEU A 93 21.80 -2.36 5.00
N GLY A 94 21.59 -2.91 6.21
CA GLY A 94 21.14 -2.22 7.40
C GLY A 94 19.62 -2.24 7.55
N TYR A 95 19.12 -2.43 8.76
CA TYR A 95 17.66 -2.56 9.01
C TYR A 95 16.88 -1.30 8.61
N GLN A 96 17.42 -0.11 8.88
CA GLN A 96 16.80 1.19 8.55
C GLN A 96 16.71 1.41 7.03
N PRO A 97 17.82 1.30 6.24
CA PRO A 97 17.73 1.38 4.78
C PRO A 97 16.83 0.29 4.17
N ALA A 98 16.81 -0.92 4.74
CA ALA A 98 15.98 -2.02 4.24
C ALA A 98 14.48 -1.67 4.25
N LEU A 99 13.99 -0.88 5.23
CA LEU A 99 12.62 -0.36 5.22
C LEU A 99 12.31 0.37 3.90
N LEU A 100 13.19 1.29 3.49
CA LEU A 100 12.97 2.09 2.28
C LEU A 100 13.18 1.27 1.01
N VAL A 101 14.20 0.41 0.99
CA VAL A 101 14.49 -0.45 -0.17
C VAL A 101 13.31 -1.36 -0.48
N VAL A 102 12.73 -2.01 0.52
CA VAL A 102 11.54 -2.86 0.33
C VAL A 102 10.35 -2.06 -0.19
N SER A 103 10.07 -0.88 0.38
CA SER A 103 8.95 -0.03 -0.04
C SER A 103 9.12 0.49 -1.46
N VAL A 104 10.30 1.02 -1.79
CA VAL A 104 10.58 1.62 -3.12
C VAL A 104 10.65 0.55 -4.20
N ALA A 105 11.32 -0.59 -3.93
CA ALA A 105 11.39 -1.70 -4.89
C ALA A 105 10.02 -2.30 -5.17
N ALA A 106 9.20 -2.53 -4.13
CA ALA A 106 7.83 -3.01 -4.27
C ALA A 106 6.97 -2.02 -5.07
N THR A 107 7.13 -0.71 -4.83
CA THR A 107 6.41 0.33 -5.59
C THR A 107 6.83 0.35 -7.05
N ALA A 108 8.13 0.27 -7.35
CA ALA A 108 8.62 0.25 -8.72
C ALA A 108 8.13 -1.00 -9.48
N ALA A 109 8.18 -2.18 -8.85
CA ALA A 109 7.63 -3.42 -9.39
C ALA A 109 6.11 -3.32 -9.61
N GLY A 110 5.38 -2.74 -8.64
CA GLY A 110 3.95 -2.49 -8.73
C GLY A 110 3.59 -1.54 -9.88
N ALA A 111 4.35 -0.47 -10.07
CA ALA A 111 4.15 0.47 -11.16
C ALA A 111 4.41 -0.18 -12.54
N CYS A 112 5.46 -1.00 -12.68
CA CYS A 112 5.68 -1.77 -13.91
C CYS A 112 4.54 -2.73 -14.20
N LEU A 113 4.01 -3.39 -13.17
CA LEU A 113 2.89 -4.31 -13.31
C LEU A 113 1.58 -3.57 -13.63
N PHE A 114 1.35 -2.42 -13.01
CA PHE A 114 0.24 -1.54 -13.36
C PHE A 114 0.30 -1.11 -14.83
N PHE A 115 1.48 -0.71 -15.31
CA PHE A 115 1.69 -0.35 -16.71
C PHE A 115 1.28 -1.49 -17.65
N ARG A 116 1.70 -2.73 -17.34
CA ARG A 116 1.33 -3.91 -18.14
C ARG A 116 -0.16 -4.21 -18.07
N LEU A 117 -0.77 -4.13 -16.88
CA LEU A 117 -2.23 -4.29 -16.73
C LEU A 117 -2.98 -3.20 -17.52
N ALA A 118 -2.56 -1.95 -17.41
CA ALA A 118 -3.18 -0.82 -18.09
C ALA A 118 -3.10 -0.94 -19.61
N ARG A 119 -1.94 -1.41 -20.14
CA ARG A 119 -1.68 -1.56 -21.56
C ARG A 119 -2.32 -2.84 -22.14
N ASP A 120 -2.05 -3.98 -21.51
CA ASP A 120 -2.29 -5.30 -22.12
C ASP A 120 -3.63 -5.94 -21.73
N VAL A 121 -4.17 -5.57 -20.55
CA VAL A 121 -5.41 -6.17 -19.98
C VAL A 121 -6.56 -5.17 -20.01
N TRP A 122 -6.35 -3.99 -19.41
CA TRP A 122 -7.42 -2.99 -19.32
C TRP A 122 -7.51 -2.11 -20.57
N GLN A 123 -6.46 -2.08 -21.39
CA GLN A 123 -6.39 -1.32 -22.65
C GLN A 123 -6.84 0.13 -22.48
N VAL A 124 -6.31 0.79 -21.44
CA VAL A 124 -6.64 2.18 -21.14
C VAL A 124 -5.87 3.13 -22.06
N PRO A 125 -6.40 4.33 -22.36
CA PRO A 125 -5.67 5.35 -23.10
C PRO A 125 -4.44 5.82 -22.30
N SER A 126 -3.34 6.12 -23.01
CA SER A 126 -2.12 6.68 -22.42
C SER A 126 -1.58 5.88 -21.20
N PRO A 127 -1.36 4.55 -21.30
CA PRO A 127 -1.05 3.70 -20.16
C PRO A 127 0.24 4.11 -19.44
N LEU A 128 1.28 4.57 -20.16
CA LEU A 128 2.52 5.06 -19.55
C LEU A 128 2.27 6.32 -18.72
N PHE A 129 1.53 7.27 -19.25
CA PHE A 129 1.21 8.51 -18.56
C PHE A 129 0.38 8.26 -17.29
N LEU A 130 -0.66 7.43 -17.37
CA LEU A 130 -1.44 7.04 -16.18
C LEU A 130 -0.60 6.29 -15.14
N THR A 131 0.42 5.54 -15.60
CA THR A 131 1.38 4.92 -14.67
C THR A 131 2.27 5.95 -13.98
N ILE A 132 2.63 7.03 -14.64
CA ILE A 132 3.33 8.15 -13.96
C ILE A 132 2.37 8.85 -12.98
N VAL A 133 1.12 9.08 -13.37
CA VAL A 133 0.11 9.68 -12.48
C VAL A 133 -0.06 8.89 -11.19
N ILE A 134 -0.16 7.54 -11.28
CA ILE A 134 -0.33 6.68 -10.09
C ILE A 134 0.83 6.81 -9.10
N LEU A 135 2.02 7.18 -9.54
CA LEU A 135 3.16 7.36 -8.65
C LEU A 135 3.06 8.59 -7.75
N PHE A 136 2.27 9.58 -8.13
CA PHE A 136 2.20 10.85 -7.42
C PHE A 136 0.82 11.15 -6.82
N LEU A 137 -0.24 10.48 -7.27
CA LEU A 137 -1.62 10.75 -6.86
C LEU A 137 -2.21 9.59 -6.03
N PRO A 138 -2.81 9.84 -4.87
CA PRO A 138 -2.88 11.11 -4.12
C PRO A 138 -1.55 11.49 -3.45
N PRO A 139 -1.38 12.73 -2.90
CA PRO A 139 -0.10 13.17 -2.31
C PRO A 139 0.34 12.27 -1.17
N ARG A 140 -0.61 11.78 -0.38
CA ARG A 140 -0.38 10.83 0.71
C ARG A 140 0.22 9.50 0.23
N TRP A 141 -0.10 9.06 -0.98
CA TRP A 141 0.49 7.88 -1.59
C TRP A 141 1.99 8.07 -1.86
N LEU A 142 2.39 9.23 -2.44
CA LEU A 142 3.81 9.55 -2.65
C LEU A 142 4.62 9.43 -1.36
N LEU A 143 4.06 9.93 -0.25
CA LEU A 143 4.66 9.86 1.08
C LEU A 143 4.84 8.40 1.54
N TYR A 144 3.75 7.62 1.62
CA TYR A 144 3.80 6.27 2.18
C TYR A 144 4.59 5.28 1.32
N ARG A 145 4.53 5.38 -0.01
CA ARG A 145 5.32 4.53 -0.89
C ARG A 145 6.83 4.79 -0.81
N SER A 146 7.23 5.94 -0.27
CA SER A 146 8.62 6.37 -0.12
C SER A 146 9.17 6.18 1.30
N THR A 147 8.38 5.70 2.25
CA THR A 147 8.77 5.52 3.65
C THR A 147 8.66 4.06 4.09
N GLY A 148 9.00 3.74 5.34
CA GLY A 148 8.89 2.40 5.90
C GLY A 148 7.43 1.98 6.12
N ALA A 149 6.73 1.59 5.03
CA ALA A 149 5.30 1.34 5.03
C ALA A 149 4.90 0.17 4.11
N THR A 150 3.77 -0.46 4.39
CA THR A 150 3.30 -1.67 3.70
C THR A 150 2.57 -1.41 2.40
N GLU A 151 2.20 -0.16 2.12
CA GLU A 151 1.31 0.22 1.04
C GLU A 151 1.84 -0.17 -0.35
N GLY A 152 3.14 0.04 -0.61
CA GLY A 152 3.79 -0.34 -1.87
C GLY A 152 3.83 -1.86 -2.07
N LEU A 153 4.18 -2.62 -1.02
CA LEU A 153 4.20 -4.08 -1.05
C LEU A 153 2.80 -4.66 -1.27
N TYR A 154 1.81 -4.11 -0.57
CA TYR A 154 0.42 -4.51 -0.78
C TYR A 154 -0.03 -4.27 -2.23
N LEU A 155 0.25 -3.10 -2.78
CA LEU A 155 -0.18 -2.73 -4.14
C LEU A 155 0.42 -3.68 -5.19
N VAL A 156 1.72 -4.00 -5.13
CA VAL A 156 2.33 -4.92 -6.10
C VAL A 156 1.72 -6.31 -6.03
N LEU A 157 1.44 -6.81 -4.82
CA LEU A 157 0.80 -8.12 -4.62
C LEU A 157 -0.66 -8.12 -5.12
N ALA A 158 -1.40 -7.05 -4.86
CA ALA A 158 -2.77 -6.87 -5.34
C ALA A 158 -2.82 -6.82 -6.87
N LEU A 159 -1.94 -6.04 -7.50
CA LEU A 159 -1.84 -5.97 -8.96
C LEU A 159 -1.39 -7.28 -9.58
N ALA A 160 -0.45 -7.99 -8.95
CA ALA A 160 -0.01 -9.31 -9.41
C ALA A 160 -1.15 -10.34 -9.30
N SER A 161 -1.92 -10.31 -8.22
CA SER A 161 -3.11 -11.14 -8.06
C SER A 161 -4.13 -10.89 -9.18
N LEU A 162 -4.48 -9.62 -9.44
CA LEU A 162 -5.37 -9.23 -10.53
C LEU A 162 -4.84 -9.67 -11.90
N PHE A 163 -3.54 -9.47 -12.15
CA PHE A 163 -2.91 -9.86 -13.41
C PHE A 163 -3.02 -11.37 -13.71
N PHE A 164 -2.78 -12.20 -12.69
CA PHE A 164 -2.91 -13.65 -12.87
C PHE A 164 -4.37 -14.09 -12.91
N PHE A 165 -5.27 -13.41 -12.19
CA PHE A 165 -6.70 -13.69 -12.24
C PHE A 165 -7.29 -13.42 -13.64
N GLU A 166 -6.96 -12.28 -14.26
CA GLU A 166 -7.41 -11.95 -15.62
C GLU A 166 -6.83 -12.89 -16.68
N ARG A 167 -5.75 -13.62 -16.37
CA ARG A 167 -5.16 -14.67 -17.20
C ARG A 167 -5.61 -16.08 -16.83
N GLU A 168 -6.67 -16.19 -16.04
CA GLU A 168 -7.27 -17.45 -15.57
C GLU A 168 -6.32 -18.38 -14.81
N ARG A 169 -5.20 -17.82 -14.28
CA ARG A 169 -4.26 -18.54 -13.42
C ARG A 169 -4.66 -18.40 -11.95
N TYR A 170 -5.81 -18.94 -11.59
CA TYR A 170 -6.48 -18.70 -10.32
C TYR A 170 -5.67 -19.13 -9.09
N GLY A 171 -4.94 -20.24 -9.16
CA GLY A 171 -4.04 -20.66 -8.08
C GLY A 171 -2.95 -19.62 -7.75
N ARG A 172 -2.29 -19.07 -8.79
CA ARG A 172 -1.29 -17.99 -8.59
C ARG A 172 -1.93 -16.70 -8.11
N ALA A 173 -3.10 -16.35 -8.63
CA ALA A 173 -3.85 -15.18 -8.18
C ALA A 173 -4.20 -15.29 -6.70
N SER A 174 -4.72 -16.44 -6.26
CA SER A 174 -5.09 -16.69 -4.85
C SER A 174 -3.88 -16.70 -3.92
N LEU A 175 -2.74 -17.26 -4.34
CA LEU A 175 -1.50 -17.21 -3.56
C LEU A 175 -1.01 -15.78 -3.34
N LEU A 176 -1.04 -14.94 -4.40
CA LEU A 176 -0.64 -13.54 -4.31
C LEU A 176 -1.63 -12.72 -3.45
N ALA A 177 -2.92 -13.03 -3.52
CA ALA A 177 -3.93 -12.47 -2.63
C ALA A 177 -3.68 -12.87 -1.15
N ALA A 178 -3.28 -14.12 -0.89
CA ALA A 178 -2.89 -14.59 0.44
C ALA A 178 -1.66 -13.82 0.97
N LEU A 179 -0.65 -13.58 0.12
CA LEU A 179 0.50 -12.76 0.47
C LEU A 179 0.11 -11.29 0.71
N ALA A 180 -0.82 -10.75 -0.10
CA ALA A 180 -1.39 -9.44 0.16
C ALA A 180 -2.12 -9.39 1.51
N ALA A 181 -2.85 -10.44 1.89
CA ALA A 181 -3.56 -10.53 3.17
C ALA A 181 -2.63 -10.56 4.38
N VAL A 182 -1.44 -11.20 4.29
CA VAL A 182 -0.42 -11.15 5.35
C VAL A 182 0.50 -9.93 5.28
N THR A 183 0.23 -9.02 4.33
CA THR A 183 0.79 -7.66 4.31
C THR A 183 -0.19 -6.67 4.94
N ARG A 184 -1.44 -6.75 4.56
CA ARG A 184 -2.57 -5.97 5.10
C ARG A 184 -3.83 -6.83 5.06
N ILE A 185 -4.56 -6.90 6.17
CA ILE A 185 -5.76 -7.75 6.30
C ILE A 185 -6.81 -7.47 5.20
N THR A 186 -6.82 -6.27 4.63
CA THR A 186 -7.66 -5.90 3.49
C THR A 186 -7.44 -6.78 2.26
N GLY A 187 -6.33 -7.55 2.18
CA GLY A 187 -6.13 -8.54 1.13
C GLY A 187 -7.17 -9.65 1.10
N LEU A 188 -7.89 -9.90 2.22
CA LEU A 188 -9.00 -10.85 2.24
C LEU A 188 -10.18 -10.45 1.32
N VAL A 189 -10.30 -9.18 0.93
CA VAL A 189 -11.38 -8.73 0.02
C VAL A 189 -11.30 -9.37 -1.37
N PHE A 190 -10.13 -9.92 -1.76
CA PHE A 190 -10.00 -10.69 -2.98
C PHE A 190 -10.87 -11.95 -2.99
N LEU A 191 -11.11 -12.57 -1.83
CA LEU A 191 -11.94 -13.76 -1.72
C LEU A 191 -13.37 -13.50 -2.22
N PRO A 192 -14.17 -12.59 -1.64
CA PRO A 192 -15.50 -12.31 -2.17
C PRO A 192 -15.46 -11.68 -3.58
N ALA A 193 -14.45 -10.87 -3.89
CA ALA A 193 -14.33 -10.25 -5.21
C ALA A 193 -14.18 -11.30 -6.32
N TYR A 194 -13.27 -12.24 -6.16
CA TYR A 194 -13.06 -13.31 -7.13
C TYR A 194 -14.21 -14.32 -7.14
N ALA A 195 -14.80 -14.62 -5.98
CA ALA A 195 -15.96 -15.51 -5.90
C ALA A 195 -17.11 -14.99 -6.78
N VAL A 196 -17.46 -13.71 -6.67
CA VAL A 196 -18.53 -13.11 -7.50
C VAL A 196 -18.21 -13.23 -8.99
N VAL A 197 -16.95 -12.97 -9.39
CA VAL A 197 -16.57 -13.06 -10.81
C VAL A 197 -16.63 -14.51 -11.32
N LEU A 198 -16.09 -15.46 -10.57
CA LEU A 198 -16.09 -16.88 -10.95
C LEU A 198 -17.50 -17.46 -11.03
N ILE A 199 -18.38 -17.11 -10.07
CA ILE A 199 -19.78 -17.50 -10.07
C ILE A 199 -20.48 -16.95 -11.32
N ARG A 200 -20.28 -15.68 -11.67
CA ARG A 200 -20.85 -15.06 -12.87
C ARG A 200 -20.31 -15.66 -14.17
N ARG A 201 -19.04 -16.11 -14.19
CA ARG A 201 -18.41 -16.82 -15.30
C ARG A 201 -18.77 -18.32 -15.32
N LYS A 202 -19.56 -18.81 -14.33
CA LYS A 202 -19.91 -20.25 -14.14
C LYS A 202 -18.70 -21.17 -14.02
N GLN A 203 -17.57 -20.65 -13.50
CA GLN A 203 -16.31 -21.37 -13.31
C GLN A 203 -16.23 -21.99 -11.91
N TRP A 204 -17.16 -22.90 -11.60
CA TRP A 204 -17.36 -23.47 -10.27
C TRP A 204 -16.12 -24.20 -9.73
N HIS A 205 -15.42 -24.98 -10.58
CA HIS A 205 -14.20 -25.69 -10.17
C HIS A 205 -13.07 -24.73 -9.73
N SER A 206 -13.04 -23.53 -10.29
CA SER A 206 -12.02 -22.54 -9.97
C SER A 206 -12.24 -21.90 -8.58
N LEU A 207 -13.45 -22.00 -8.01
CA LEU A 207 -13.73 -21.51 -6.65
C LEU A 207 -12.86 -22.19 -5.59
N ALA A 208 -12.46 -23.46 -5.80
CA ALA A 208 -11.61 -24.19 -4.86
C ALA A 208 -10.27 -23.46 -4.61
N TRP A 209 -9.71 -22.78 -5.63
CA TRP A 209 -8.48 -22.02 -5.47
C TRP A 209 -8.60 -20.86 -4.49
N LEU A 210 -9.80 -20.31 -4.30
CA LEU A 210 -10.02 -19.21 -3.39
C LEU A 210 -9.77 -19.57 -1.93
N ALA A 211 -9.84 -20.87 -1.58
CA ALA A 211 -9.50 -21.37 -0.24
C ALA A 211 -8.05 -21.05 0.15
N VAL A 212 -7.16 -20.80 -0.82
CA VAL A 212 -5.77 -20.40 -0.57
C VAL A 212 -5.68 -18.99 0.02
N ILE A 213 -6.63 -18.08 -0.29
CA ILE A 213 -6.54 -16.67 0.12
C ILE A 213 -6.46 -16.49 1.65
N PRO A 214 -7.29 -17.13 2.47
CA PRO A 214 -7.22 -16.98 3.93
C PRO A 214 -6.05 -17.72 4.59
N THR A 215 -5.38 -18.66 3.89
CA THR A 215 -4.38 -19.55 4.54
C THR A 215 -3.22 -18.78 5.16
N GLY A 216 -2.74 -17.71 4.51
CA GLY A 216 -1.65 -16.90 5.03
C GLY A 216 -1.99 -16.25 6.39
N LEU A 217 -3.19 -15.66 6.50
CA LEU A 217 -3.67 -15.10 7.77
C LEU A 217 -3.97 -16.16 8.81
N LEU A 218 -4.54 -17.30 8.41
CA LEU A 218 -4.76 -18.41 9.32
C LEU A 218 -3.43 -18.92 9.91
N ALA A 219 -2.40 -19.07 9.07
CA ALA A 219 -1.06 -19.42 9.54
C ALA A 219 -0.50 -18.40 10.55
N TYR A 220 -0.72 -17.10 10.30
CA TYR A 220 -0.33 -16.04 11.24
C TYR A 220 -1.13 -16.11 12.55
N PHE A 221 -2.42 -16.37 12.51
CA PHE A 221 -3.23 -16.51 13.71
C PHE A 221 -2.87 -17.77 14.51
N VAL A 222 -2.54 -18.89 13.84
CA VAL A 222 -1.97 -20.07 14.49
C VAL A 222 -0.65 -19.75 15.16
N PHE A 223 0.24 -19.01 14.49
CA PHE A 223 1.48 -18.51 15.10
C PHE A 223 1.18 -17.69 16.37
N CYS A 224 0.20 -16.79 16.33
CA CYS A 224 -0.22 -16.00 17.50
C CYS A 224 -0.73 -16.91 18.64
N ALA A 225 -1.54 -17.92 18.31
CA ALA A 225 -2.04 -18.87 19.30
C ALA A 225 -0.91 -19.66 19.99
N VAL A 226 0.01 -20.19 19.18
CA VAL A 226 1.13 -21.00 19.68
C VAL A 226 2.12 -20.16 20.48
N ARG A 227 2.46 -18.96 19.99
CA ARG A 227 3.53 -18.15 20.60
C ARG A 227 3.05 -17.25 21.74
N PHE A 228 1.79 -16.78 21.68
CA PHE A 228 1.25 -15.78 22.60
C PHE A 228 -0.03 -16.24 23.32
N GLY A 229 -0.47 -17.50 23.10
CA GLY A 229 -1.65 -18.06 23.76
C GLY A 229 -2.99 -17.48 23.31
N ASN A 230 -3.01 -16.66 22.23
CA ASN A 230 -4.22 -16.01 21.76
C ASN A 230 -4.28 -16.00 20.22
N PHE A 231 -5.21 -16.78 19.65
CA PHE A 231 -5.44 -16.87 18.21
C PHE A 231 -5.83 -15.51 17.60
N PHE A 232 -6.59 -14.70 18.32
CA PHE A 232 -7.06 -13.38 17.88
C PHE A 232 -6.20 -12.22 18.40
N ALA A 233 -4.93 -12.48 18.77
CA ALA A 233 -4.03 -11.47 19.31
C ALA A 233 -3.86 -10.26 18.39
N TYR A 234 -3.96 -10.43 17.06
CA TYR A 234 -3.98 -9.35 16.09
C TYR A 234 -5.07 -8.30 16.39
N PHE A 235 -6.24 -8.74 16.82
CA PHE A 235 -7.39 -7.87 17.06
C PHE A 235 -7.42 -7.25 18.47
N ALA A 236 -6.67 -7.81 19.43
CA ALA A 236 -6.71 -7.37 20.82
C ALA A 236 -6.43 -5.87 21.01
N PRO A 237 -5.41 -5.26 20.36
CA PRO A 237 -5.16 -3.82 20.46
C PRO A 237 -6.20 -2.96 19.73
N HIS A 238 -7.05 -3.57 18.90
CA HIS A 238 -8.09 -2.90 18.13
C HIS A 238 -9.49 -3.08 18.73
N GLY A 239 -9.61 -3.67 19.91
CA GLY A 239 -10.90 -4.06 20.50
C GLY A 239 -11.97 -2.98 20.47
N GLU A 240 -11.62 -1.76 20.88
CA GLU A 240 -12.54 -0.62 20.82
C GLU A 240 -12.88 -0.18 19.37
N LYS A 241 -11.90 -0.25 18.45
CA LYS A 241 -12.11 0.09 17.04
C LYS A 241 -12.97 -0.95 16.33
N LEU A 242 -12.86 -2.23 16.69
CA LEU A 242 -13.70 -3.31 16.18
C LEU A 242 -15.13 -3.21 16.71
N ALA A 243 -15.30 -2.82 17.98
CA ALA A 243 -16.63 -2.57 18.56
C ALA A 243 -17.38 -1.42 17.84
N MET A 244 -16.64 -0.52 17.18
CA MET A 244 -17.16 0.57 16.36
C MET A 244 -17.17 0.26 14.85
N PHE A 245 -17.06 -1.00 14.42
CA PHE A 245 -17.18 -1.39 13.03
C PHE A 245 -18.62 -1.21 12.55
N ARG A 246 -18.88 -0.08 11.92
CA ARG A 246 -20.20 0.33 11.42
C ARG A 246 -20.07 1.23 10.21
N PRO A 247 -21.05 1.28 9.31
CA PRO A 247 -21.02 2.19 8.17
C PRO A 247 -20.71 3.62 8.60
N PHE A 248 -19.74 4.25 7.92
CA PHE A 248 -19.25 5.60 8.19
C PHE A 248 -18.69 5.80 9.62
N GLY A 249 -18.13 4.73 10.21
CA GLY A 249 -17.59 4.74 11.57
C GLY A 249 -16.51 5.79 11.83
N PHE A 250 -15.85 6.31 10.81
CA PHE A 250 -14.87 7.39 10.92
C PHE A 250 -15.49 8.75 11.30
N LEU A 251 -16.75 9.01 10.92
CA LEU A 251 -17.41 10.30 11.19
C LEU A 251 -17.57 10.59 12.70
N PRO A 252 -18.14 9.68 13.52
CA PRO A 252 -18.22 9.90 14.96
C PRO A 252 -16.86 10.13 15.61
N VAL A 253 -15.79 9.47 15.15
CA VAL A 253 -14.43 9.65 15.68
C VAL A 253 -13.95 11.08 15.44
N LEU A 254 -14.19 11.62 14.24
CA LEU A 254 -13.81 12.99 13.88
C LEU A 254 -14.66 14.03 14.61
N PHE A 255 -15.98 13.81 14.70
CA PHE A 255 -16.88 14.71 15.41
C PHE A 255 -16.57 14.80 16.91
N GLN A 256 -16.21 13.69 17.56
CA GLN A 256 -15.77 13.67 18.94
C GLN A 256 -14.47 14.47 19.18
N LYS A 257 -13.61 14.56 18.15
CA LYS A 257 -12.38 15.35 18.19
C LYS A 257 -12.57 16.81 17.76
N GLY A 258 -13.76 17.20 17.31
CA GLY A 258 -14.02 18.53 16.76
C GLY A 258 -13.38 18.78 15.38
N ASP A 259 -12.97 17.73 14.68
CA ASP A 259 -12.28 17.84 13.37
C ASP A 259 -13.30 17.78 12.22
N TYR A 260 -14.14 18.82 12.12
CA TYR A 260 -15.22 18.90 11.14
C TYR A 260 -14.68 19.03 9.69
N HIS A 261 -13.55 19.73 9.50
CA HIS A 261 -12.95 19.89 8.18
C HIS A 261 -12.41 18.56 7.63
N GLN A 262 -11.82 17.75 8.48
CA GLN A 262 -11.38 16.40 8.06
C GLN A 262 -12.59 15.48 7.80
N ALA A 263 -13.68 15.63 8.54
CA ALA A 263 -14.92 14.88 8.29
C ALA A 263 -15.50 15.24 6.91
N GLU A 264 -15.61 16.53 6.58
CA GLU A 264 -16.04 17.01 5.26
C GLU A 264 -15.15 16.47 4.15
N PHE A 265 -13.83 16.58 4.31
CA PHE A 265 -12.86 16.04 3.34
C PHE A 265 -13.06 14.52 3.12
N HIS A 266 -13.29 13.74 4.19
CA HIS A 266 -13.51 12.30 4.06
C HIS A 266 -14.83 11.97 3.37
N ILE A 267 -15.90 12.75 3.57
CA ILE A 267 -17.16 12.59 2.85
C ILE A 267 -16.96 12.81 1.35
N LEU A 268 -16.30 13.91 0.96
CA LEU A 268 -15.96 14.20 -0.43
C LEU A 268 -15.09 13.11 -1.05
N LEU A 269 -14.10 12.63 -0.30
CA LEU A 269 -13.21 11.57 -0.75
C LEU A 269 -13.97 10.24 -0.96
N ALA A 270 -14.90 9.91 -0.06
CA ALA A 270 -15.77 8.73 -0.23
C ALA A 270 -16.60 8.81 -1.52
N LEU A 271 -17.15 9.99 -1.83
CA LEU A 271 -17.88 10.22 -3.08
C LEU A 271 -16.98 10.04 -4.31
N VAL A 272 -15.77 10.62 -4.28
CA VAL A 272 -14.78 10.47 -5.37
C VAL A 272 -14.45 8.99 -5.60
N TYR A 273 -14.24 8.21 -4.54
CA TYR A 273 -14.00 6.76 -4.67
C TYR A 273 -15.22 6.03 -5.23
N ALA A 274 -16.42 6.30 -4.71
CA ALA A 274 -17.64 5.63 -5.16
C ALA A 274 -17.90 5.89 -6.66
N VAL A 275 -17.73 7.12 -7.13
CA VAL A 275 -17.84 7.48 -8.56
C VAL A 275 -16.73 6.80 -9.37
N GLY A 276 -15.47 6.82 -8.91
CA GLY A 276 -14.36 6.14 -9.58
C GLY A 276 -14.63 4.64 -9.73
N ILE A 277 -15.07 3.97 -8.65
CA ILE A 277 -15.42 2.54 -8.66
C ILE A 277 -16.57 2.26 -9.63
N SER A 278 -17.61 3.07 -9.66
CA SER A 278 -18.75 2.88 -10.57
C SER A 278 -18.35 2.85 -12.05
N ARG A 279 -17.23 3.48 -12.41
CA ARG A 279 -16.67 3.52 -13.77
C ARG A 279 -15.77 2.33 -14.11
N LEU A 280 -15.51 1.41 -13.15
CA LEU A 280 -14.70 0.22 -13.33
C LEU A 280 -15.48 -1.00 -13.83
N LYS A 281 -16.78 -0.92 -14.06
CA LYS A 281 -17.67 -2.04 -14.42
C LYS A 281 -17.18 -2.85 -15.64
N LYS A 282 -16.42 -2.22 -16.54
CA LYS A 282 -15.78 -2.88 -17.70
C LYS A 282 -14.73 -3.94 -17.28
N TYR A 283 -14.18 -3.85 -16.05
CA TYR A 283 -13.12 -4.69 -15.53
C TYR A 283 -13.61 -5.45 -14.29
N PRO A 284 -14.31 -6.59 -14.44
CA PRO A 284 -15.09 -7.19 -13.35
C PRO A 284 -14.27 -7.53 -12.10
N ALA A 285 -13.07 -8.11 -12.24
CA ALA A 285 -12.24 -8.44 -11.08
C ALA A 285 -11.79 -7.19 -10.33
N LEU A 286 -11.33 -6.17 -11.05
CA LEU A 286 -10.95 -4.88 -10.48
C LEU A 286 -12.15 -4.18 -9.83
N PHE A 287 -13.31 -4.18 -10.49
CA PHE A 287 -14.54 -3.58 -9.98
C PHE A 287 -14.94 -4.19 -8.63
N TRP A 288 -15.08 -5.52 -8.57
CA TRP A 288 -15.50 -6.18 -7.34
C TRP A 288 -14.46 -6.09 -6.23
N TYR A 289 -13.15 -6.14 -6.56
CA TYR A 289 -12.12 -5.84 -5.59
C TYR A 289 -12.31 -4.45 -4.96
N CYS A 290 -12.47 -3.41 -5.78
CA CYS A 290 -12.68 -2.06 -5.29
C CYS A 290 -14.00 -1.90 -4.52
N VAL A 291 -15.09 -2.57 -4.94
CA VAL A 291 -16.37 -2.56 -4.22
C VAL A 291 -16.21 -3.15 -2.81
N PHE A 292 -15.65 -4.36 -2.68
CA PHE A 292 -15.51 -4.99 -1.37
C PHE A 292 -14.48 -4.28 -0.48
N ALA A 293 -13.39 -3.75 -1.07
CA ALA A 293 -12.46 -2.91 -0.34
C ALA A 293 -13.14 -1.64 0.17
N PHE A 294 -13.92 -0.96 -0.65
CA PHE A 294 -14.66 0.24 -0.26
C PHE A 294 -15.65 -0.06 0.86
N LEU A 295 -16.48 -1.11 0.71
CA LEU A 295 -17.45 -1.51 1.73
C LEU A 295 -16.80 -1.86 3.08
N LEU A 296 -15.66 -2.55 3.05
CA LEU A 296 -14.89 -2.82 4.26
C LEU A 296 -14.38 -1.52 4.88
N LEU A 297 -13.77 -0.66 4.08
CA LEU A 297 -13.05 0.52 4.56
C LEU A 297 -13.99 1.61 5.07
N ILE A 298 -15.20 1.78 4.50
CA ILE A 298 -16.18 2.73 5.04
C ILE A 298 -16.72 2.35 6.42
N CYS A 299 -16.53 1.08 6.85
CA CYS A 299 -16.94 0.61 8.17
C CYS A 299 -15.84 0.76 9.22
N ILE A 300 -14.62 1.15 8.86
CA ILE A 300 -13.52 1.30 9.82
C ILE A 300 -13.63 2.62 10.58
N SER A 301 -13.64 2.53 11.91
CA SER A 301 -13.64 3.69 12.80
C SER A 301 -12.23 4.17 13.08
N THR A 302 -11.76 5.14 12.32
CA THR A 302 -10.42 5.75 12.48
C THR A 302 -10.40 7.17 11.96
N GLU A 303 -9.63 8.04 12.61
CA GLU A 303 -9.34 9.39 12.10
C GLU A 303 -8.47 9.37 10.83
N ASP A 304 -7.60 8.37 10.70
CA ASP A 304 -6.66 8.21 9.59
C ASP A 304 -7.27 7.45 8.39
N TRP A 305 -8.56 7.60 8.20
CA TRP A 305 -9.37 6.86 7.24
C TRP A 305 -8.82 6.93 5.81
N SER A 306 -8.41 8.11 5.35
CA SER A 306 -7.87 8.31 4.00
C SER A 306 -6.60 7.49 3.70
N ARG A 307 -5.81 7.12 4.73
CA ARG A 307 -4.65 6.24 4.58
C ARG A 307 -5.05 4.82 4.20
N TYR A 308 -6.12 4.29 4.79
CA TYR A 308 -6.55 2.93 4.50
C TYR A 308 -6.98 2.76 3.04
N PHE A 309 -7.46 3.82 2.40
CA PHE A 309 -7.81 3.82 0.98
C PHE A 309 -6.61 3.83 0.05
N LEU A 310 -5.39 4.11 0.50
CA LEU A 310 -4.20 4.10 -0.35
C LEU A 310 -3.97 2.76 -1.05
N ALA A 311 -4.40 1.65 -0.44
CA ALA A 311 -4.34 0.33 -1.06
C ALA A 311 -5.21 0.20 -2.32
N MET A 312 -6.28 0.98 -2.42
CA MET A 312 -7.25 0.97 -3.52
C MET A 312 -7.22 2.25 -4.36
N ALA A 313 -6.78 3.38 -3.75
CA ALA A 313 -6.81 4.70 -4.37
C ALA A 313 -6.21 4.73 -5.79
N PRO A 314 -5.02 4.15 -6.02
CA PRO A 314 -4.43 4.15 -7.35
C PRO A 314 -5.33 3.52 -8.40
N LEU A 315 -6.07 2.49 -8.04
CA LEU A 315 -6.95 1.74 -8.94
C LEU A 315 -8.29 2.44 -9.16
N ALA A 316 -8.95 2.83 -8.08
CA ALA A 316 -10.26 3.47 -8.16
C ALA A 316 -10.19 4.88 -8.78
N ILE A 317 -9.14 5.66 -8.43
CA ILE A 317 -8.98 7.01 -8.96
C ILE A 317 -8.38 6.96 -10.37
N VAL A 318 -7.20 6.36 -10.54
CA VAL A 318 -6.48 6.49 -11.82
C VAL A 318 -7.20 5.76 -12.95
N ILE A 319 -7.68 4.53 -12.71
CA ILE A 319 -8.43 3.79 -13.74
C ILE A 319 -9.88 4.28 -13.86
N GLY A 320 -10.53 4.63 -12.74
CA GLY A 320 -11.89 5.16 -12.75
C GLY A 320 -12.01 6.49 -13.49
N TYR A 321 -11.02 7.35 -13.37
CA TYR A 321 -10.99 8.67 -14.04
C TYR A 321 -10.00 8.75 -15.20
N ARG A 322 -9.62 7.60 -15.80
CA ARG A 322 -8.61 7.48 -16.85
C ARG A 322 -8.80 8.43 -18.04
N GLU A 323 -10.05 8.76 -18.39
CA GLU A 323 -10.36 9.65 -19.51
C GLU A 323 -9.97 11.10 -19.18
N VAL A 324 -10.26 11.53 -17.94
CA VAL A 324 -9.89 12.87 -17.44
C VAL A 324 -8.40 12.94 -17.19
N LEU A 325 -7.87 11.98 -16.41
CA LEU A 325 -6.47 11.95 -16.02
C LEU A 325 -5.51 11.67 -17.19
N GLY A 326 -5.97 10.97 -18.24
CA GLY A 326 -5.22 10.74 -19.47
C GLY A 326 -5.27 11.85 -20.50
N ALA A 327 -6.05 12.91 -20.27
CA ALA A 327 -6.20 14.03 -21.19
C ALA A 327 -4.93 14.91 -21.22
N ARG A 328 -4.61 15.48 -22.40
CA ARG A 328 -3.41 16.31 -22.59
C ARG A 328 -3.25 17.45 -21.58
N PRO A 329 -4.29 18.22 -21.19
CA PRO A 329 -4.15 19.29 -20.20
C PRO A 329 -3.66 18.80 -18.84
N MET A 330 -3.87 17.52 -18.51
CA MET A 330 -3.47 16.94 -17.23
C MET A 330 -1.95 16.93 -17.02
N VAL A 331 -1.15 16.97 -18.10
CA VAL A 331 0.32 17.12 -17.99
C VAL A 331 0.68 18.40 -17.24
N TRP A 332 0.05 19.52 -17.61
CA TRP A 332 0.30 20.82 -16.96
C TRP A 332 -0.19 20.83 -15.50
N ILE A 333 -1.34 20.22 -15.26
CA ILE A 333 -1.88 20.09 -13.90
C ILE A 333 -0.92 19.25 -13.03
N LEU A 334 -0.34 18.16 -13.55
CA LEU A 334 0.64 17.36 -12.83
C LEU A 334 1.95 18.11 -12.57
N LEU A 335 2.42 18.93 -13.51
CA LEU A 335 3.60 19.76 -13.31
C LEU A 335 3.44 20.73 -12.12
N LEU A 336 2.22 21.24 -11.89
CA LEU A 336 1.88 22.04 -10.71
C LEU A 336 1.65 21.20 -9.47
N TYR A 337 1.05 20.02 -9.63
CA TYR A 337 0.67 19.15 -8.51
C TYR A 337 1.87 18.45 -7.87
N VAL A 338 2.85 17.98 -8.65
CA VAL A 338 4.01 17.25 -8.11
C VAL A 338 4.80 18.06 -7.09
N PRO A 339 5.14 19.34 -7.31
CA PRO A 339 5.75 20.18 -6.28
C PRO A 339 4.91 20.29 -4.99
N LEU A 340 3.58 20.39 -5.11
CA LEU A 340 2.69 20.44 -3.94
C LEU A 340 2.70 19.11 -3.18
N ALA A 341 2.71 17.98 -3.87
CA ALA A 341 2.78 16.65 -3.24
C ALA A 341 4.15 16.43 -2.56
N LEU A 342 5.22 16.95 -3.13
CA LEU A 342 6.56 16.94 -2.50
C LEU A 342 6.58 17.85 -1.28
N TYR A 343 6.06 19.07 -1.38
CA TYR A 343 5.97 20.01 -0.27
C TYR A 343 5.15 19.42 0.89
N TYR A 344 4.03 18.77 0.59
CA TYR A 344 3.26 18.01 1.57
C TYR A 344 4.12 16.94 2.26
N SER A 345 4.84 16.12 1.49
CA SER A 345 5.68 15.04 2.03
C SER A 345 6.80 15.58 2.92
N TRP A 346 7.47 16.66 2.49
CA TRP A 346 8.57 17.29 3.24
C TRP A 346 8.16 17.87 4.59
N ASN A 347 6.91 18.34 4.68
CA ASN A 347 6.39 18.90 5.94
C ASN A 347 5.76 17.82 6.84
N VAL A 348 5.13 16.79 6.28
CA VAL A 348 4.46 15.76 7.07
C VAL A 348 5.46 14.76 7.68
N ILE A 349 6.55 14.42 6.97
CA ILE A 349 7.55 13.46 7.48
C ILE A 349 8.12 13.87 8.84
N PRO A 350 8.60 15.10 9.06
CA PRO A 350 9.13 15.51 10.36
C PRO A 350 8.09 15.56 11.48
N LEU A 351 6.84 15.93 11.14
CA LEU A 351 5.77 16.14 12.11
C LEU A 351 5.13 14.83 12.59
N ASN A 352 5.09 13.81 11.75
CA ASN A 352 4.44 12.52 12.03
C ASN A 352 5.44 11.39 12.34
N GLY A 353 6.56 11.69 12.92
CA GLY A 353 7.59 10.71 13.29
C GLY A 353 7.59 10.40 14.79
N CYS A 354 8.15 9.25 15.14
CA CYS A 354 8.61 8.96 16.48
C CYS A 354 9.57 10.06 16.95
N ARG A 355 9.52 10.46 18.21
CA ARG A 355 10.43 11.48 18.78
C ARG A 355 11.89 11.02 18.61
N PRO A 356 12.83 11.93 18.29
CA PRO A 356 14.23 11.55 18.05
C PRO A 356 14.89 10.83 19.25
N ASP A 357 14.63 11.30 20.48
CA ASP A 357 15.14 10.70 21.71
C ASP A 357 14.64 9.25 21.91
N ILE A 358 13.36 9.01 21.64
CA ILE A 358 12.76 7.67 21.74
C ILE A 358 13.26 6.75 20.61
N TYR A 359 13.46 7.31 19.41
CA TYR A 359 13.97 6.53 18.28
C TYR A 359 15.42 6.13 18.50
N GLN A 360 16.27 7.02 19.01
CA GLN A 360 17.65 6.72 19.37
C GLN A 360 17.70 5.62 20.46
N ALA A 361 16.91 5.76 21.53
CA ALA A 361 16.80 4.73 22.56
C ALA A 361 16.32 3.38 21.97
N LEU A 362 15.43 3.40 20.98
CA LEU A 362 15.00 2.20 20.28
C LEU A 362 16.14 1.53 19.52
N LEU A 363 16.96 2.30 18.80
CA LEU A 363 18.10 1.76 18.05
C LEU A 363 19.11 1.10 19.00
N GLU A 364 19.39 1.73 20.15
CA GLU A 364 20.24 1.17 21.22
C GLU A 364 19.64 -0.13 21.77
N HIS A 365 18.34 -0.11 22.10
CA HIS A 365 17.63 -1.28 22.62
C HIS A 365 17.64 -2.46 21.64
N LEU A 366 17.55 -2.20 20.33
CA LEU A 366 17.60 -3.22 19.27
C LEU A 366 19.03 -3.62 18.86
N GLY A 367 20.08 -2.96 19.40
CA GLY A 367 21.47 -3.18 19.03
C GLY A 367 21.78 -2.78 17.59
N LEU A 368 21.19 -1.66 17.12
CA LEU A 368 21.30 -1.15 15.76
C LEU A 368 22.13 0.14 15.65
N VAL A 369 22.64 0.66 16.76
CA VAL A 369 23.62 1.75 16.78
C VAL A 369 25.00 1.18 16.45
N PRO A 370 25.79 1.78 15.56
CA PRO A 370 27.19 1.41 15.38
C PRO A 370 27.94 1.53 16.72
N ARG A 371 28.67 0.48 17.11
CA ARG A 371 29.60 0.54 18.26
C ARG A 371 30.81 1.38 17.91
#